data_95849ee5c3f95e68f57a189030899d6f
#
_entry.id   95849ee5c3f95e68f57a189030899d6f
#
_cell.length_a   1.000
_cell.length_b   1.000
_cell.length_c   1.000
_cell.angle_alpha   90.00
_cell.angle_beta   90.00
_cell.angle_gamma   90.00
#
_symmetry.space_group_name_H-M   'P 1'
#
loop_
_entity.id
_entity.type
_entity.pdbx_description
1 polymer ?
#
loop_
_entity_poly.entity_id
_entity_poly.type
_entity_poly.pdbx_seq_one_letter_code
_entity_poly.pdbx_strand_id
1 'polypeptide(L)'
;QYLVKAFSGQRSLKKGQELHFNFRLLITPFRPLNTDWQWNTRFYHSFKPIDTIVKSGANTVNVHHANAINPFINYPFLRPAEMKQYIDECHLKDLKVKIYYTVRELTNKAPEIFMLRSLGDEVLSHGKGNGFSWLQEHLDSNYIAAWFVPELKDAAVVNSGVSRWHNFYVEGLNWLAIHEGIDG
;
A
#
# COMPACT_ATOMS: atom_id res chain seq x y z
N GLN A 1 -18.25 29.04 9.49
CA GLN A 1 -17.69 28.71 10.79
C GLN A 1 -17.54 27.20 10.91
N TYR A 2 -16.33 26.72 11.21
CA TYR A 2 -16.04 25.30 11.42
C TYR A 2 -15.92 25.02 12.90
N LEU A 3 -16.53 23.95 13.38
CA LEU A 3 -16.50 23.53 14.77
C LEU A 3 -15.97 22.10 14.86
N VAL A 4 -14.87 21.91 15.57
CA VAL A 4 -14.33 20.60 15.91
C VAL A 4 -14.62 20.33 17.39
N LYS A 5 -15.29 19.21 17.67
CA LYS A 5 -15.59 18.78 19.03
C LYS A 5 -14.87 17.47 19.34
N ALA A 6 -14.13 17.42 20.42
CA ALA A 6 -13.55 16.21 20.96
C ALA A 6 -14.28 15.81 22.24
N PHE A 7 -14.65 14.54 22.35
CA PHE A 7 -15.39 14.01 23.50
C PHE A 7 -14.64 12.83 24.12
N SER A 8 -14.55 12.82 25.42
CA SER A 8 -14.02 11.67 26.17
C SER A 8 -15.10 10.67 26.62
N GLY A 9 -16.35 10.95 26.34
CA GLY A 9 -17.49 10.25 26.89
C GLY A 9 -17.76 10.61 28.36
N GLN A 10 -18.83 10.03 28.91
CA GLN A 10 -19.18 10.20 30.35
C GLN A 10 -18.17 9.42 31.21
N ARG A 11 -17.64 10.07 32.25
CA ARG A 11 -16.67 9.47 33.16
C ARG A 11 -17.00 9.85 34.60
N SER A 12 -16.75 8.93 35.51
CA SER A 12 -16.79 9.16 36.91
C SER A 12 -15.38 9.29 37.47
N LEU A 13 -15.11 10.39 38.19
CA LEU A 13 -13.81 10.63 38.82
C LEU A 13 -13.93 10.43 40.33
N LYS A 14 -12.98 9.74 40.89
CA LYS A 14 -12.82 9.65 42.35
C LYS A 14 -12.06 10.87 42.83
N LYS A 15 -12.24 11.23 44.10
CA LYS A 15 -11.49 12.33 44.74
C LYS A 15 -9.99 12.10 44.60
N GLY A 16 -9.28 13.09 44.06
CA GLY A 16 -7.84 13.03 43.82
C GLY A 16 -7.43 12.33 42.53
N GLN A 17 -8.35 11.87 41.71
CA GLN A 17 -8.05 11.33 40.36
C GLN A 17 -7.98 12.47 39.35
N GLU A 18 -6.95 12.46 38.53
CA GLU A 18 -6.75 13.41 37.45
C GLU A 18 -6.93 12.71 36.09
N LEU A 19 -7.45 13.44 35.11
CA LEU A 19 -7.51 13.03 33.72
C LEU A 19 -6.65 13.95 32.90
N HIS A 20 -5.72 13.34 32.14
CA HIS A 20 -4.84 14.06 31.23
C HIS A 20 -5.29 13.80 29.80
N PHE A 21 -5.49 14.86 29.02
CA PHE A 21 -5.85 14.80 27.62
C PHE A 21 -4.74 15.48 26.81
N ASN A 22 -4.05 14.71 26.00
CA ASN A 22 -3.07 15.22 25.05
C ASN A 22 -3.68 15.17 23.65
N PHE A 23 -3.66 16.29 22.94
CA PHE A 23 -4.10 16.36 21.56
C PHE A 23 -3.17 17.26 20.76
N ARG A 24 -3.10 16.98 19.47
CA ARG A 24 -2.39 17.83 18.51
C ARG A 24 -3.37 18.32 17.48
N LEU A 25 -3.32 19.60 17.17
CA LEU A 25 -4.00 20.19 16.03
C LEU A 25 -2.96 20.35 14.92
N LEU A 26 -3.11 19.58 13.85
CA LEU A 26 -2.28 19.70 12.67
C LEU A 26 -3.08 20.46 11.62
N ILE A 27 -2.67 21.70 11.37
CA ILE A 27 -3.20 22.50 10.25
C ILE A 27 -2.28 22.23 9.07
N THR A 28 -2.76 21.43 8.15
CA THR A 28 -2.01 21.16 6.92
C THR A 28 -2.60 21.95 5.76
N PRO A 29 -1.76 22.47 4.86
CA PRO A 29 -2.25 22.91 3.58
C PRO A 29 -2.80 21.67 2.86
N PHE A 30 -4.10 21.60 2.65
CA PHE A 30 -4.68 20.52 1.89
C PHE A 30 -5.15 20.99 0.53
N ARG A 31 -4.93 20.11 -0.41
CA ARG A 31 -5.49 20.27 -1.73
C ARG A 31 -7.01 20.15 -1.62
N PRO A 32 -7.79 21.06 -2.21
CA PRO A 32 -9.23 20.91 -2.25
C PRO A 32 -9.60 19.55 -2.85
N LEU A 33 -10.49 18.84 -2.19
CA LEU A 33 -10.99 17.56 -2.69
C LEU A 33 -11.91 17.82 -3.88
N ASN A 34 -11.72 17.08 -4.95
CA ASN A 34 -12.71 16.96 -6.00
C ASN A 34 -13.77 15.94 -5.55
N THR A 35 -14.82 16.44 -4.92
CA THR A 35 -15.88 15.60 -4.38
C THR A 35 -16.67 14.85 -5.45
N ASP A 36 -16.86 15.46 -6.62
CA ASP A 36 -17.57 14.83 -7.74
C ASP A 36 -16.78 13.62 -8.26
N TRP A 37 -15.47 13.80 -8.41
CA TRP A 37 -14.61 12.68 -8.77
C TRP A 37 -14.64 11.57 -7.70
N GLN A 38 -14.53 11.94 -6.43
CA GLN A 38 -14.54 11.00 -5.30
C GLN A 38 -15.82 10.16 -5.27
N TRP A 39 -16.99 10.80 -5.44
CA TRP A 39 -18.28 10.12 -5.45
C TRP A 39 -18.53 9.29 -6.71
N ASN A 40 -17.93 9.66 -7.82
CA ASN A 40 -18.11 8.96 -9.10
C ASN A 40 -17.02 7.93 -9.40
N THR A 41 -16.00 7.80 -8.53
CA THR A 41 -14.95 6.79 -8.71
C THR A 41 -15.47 5.39 -8.37
N ARG A 42 -15.35 4.49 -9.34
CA ARG A 42 -15.71 3.08 -9.22
C ARG A 42 -14.51 2.24 -9.53
N PHE A 43 -14.03 1.50 -8.52
CA PHE A 43 -12.84 0.68 -8.62
C PHE A 43 -13.15 -0.73 -9.14
N TYR A 44 -12.30 -1.19 -10.04
CA TYR A 44 -12.17 -2.60 -10.37
C TYR A 44 -10.90 -3.13 -9.72
N HIS A 45 -11.06 -3.97 -8.72
CA HIS A 45 -9.94 -4.43 -7.89
C HIS A 45 -9.40 -5.78 -8.38
N SER A 46 -8.87 -5.82 -9.60
CA SER A 46 -8.21 -7.00 -10.17
C SER A 46 -7.52 -6.67 -11.49
N PHE A 47 -6.53 -7.45 -11.86
CA PHE A 47 -5.96 -7.43 -13.20
C PHE A 47 -6.81 -8.29 -14.13
N LYS A 48 -7.44 -7.66 -15.12
CA LYS A 48 -8.30 -8.30 -16.14
C LYS A 48 -8.11 -7.60 -17.49
N PRO A 49 -8.56 -8.22 -18.59
CA PRO A 49 -8.63 -7.53 -19.86
C PRO A 49 -9.42 -6.22 -19.75
N ILE A 50 -8.91 -5.17 -20.34
CA ILE A 50 -9.43 -3.80 -20.18
C ILE A 50 -10.90 -3.69 -20.58
N ASP A 51 -11.30 -4.35 -21.67
CA ASP A 51 -12.70 -4.35 -22.11
C ASP A 51 -13.66 -4.97 -21.07
N THR A 52 -13.18 -5.93 -20.29
CA THR A 52 -13.97 -6.50 -19.17
C THR A 52 -14.17 -5.47 -18.08
N ILE A 53 -13.13 -4.69 -17.78
CA ILE A 53 -13.18 -3.62 -16.77
C ILE A 53 -14.11 -2.52 -17.22
N VAL A 54 -13.99 -2.05 -18.46
CA VAL A 54 -14.87 -1.04 -19.04
C VAL A 54 -16.35 -1.48 -19.01
N LYS A 55 -16.62 -2.73 -19.41
CA LYS A 55 -18.00 -3.29 -19.39
C LYS A 55 -18.60 -3.37 -17.99
N SER A 56 -17.78 -3.41 -16.94
CA SER A 56 -18.27 -3.39 -15.55
C SER A 56 -18.77 -2.02 -15.09
N GLY A 57 -18.49 -0.96 -15.85
CA GLY A 57 -18.78 0.43 -15.47
C GLY A 57 -17.77 1.04 -14.49
N ALA A 58 -16.65 0.36 -14.25
CA ALA A 58 -15.54 0.93 -13.48
C ALA A 58 -14.81 1.99 -14.31
N ASN A 59 -14.26 2.98 -13.62
CA ASN A 59 -13.43 4.03 -14.20
C ASN A 59 -12.02 4.12 -13.59
N THR A 60 -11.74 3.23 -12.65
CA THR A 60 -10.41 3.11 -12.04
C THR A 60 -10.12 1.63 -11.79
N VAL A 61 -8.99 1.15 -12.28
CA VAL A 61 -8.51 -0.19 -11.96
C VAL A 61 -7.46 -0.13 -10.87
N ASN A 62 -7.60 -0.98 -9.84
CA ASN A 62 -6.58 -1.16 -8.83
C ASN A 62 -5.86 -2.49 -9.10
N VAL A 63 -4.64 -2.37 -9.66
CA VAL A 63 -3.81 -3.53 -10.01
C VAL A 63 -3.19 -4.10 -8.75
N HIS A 64 -3.67 -5.24 -8.32
CA HIS A 64 -3.07 -6.00 -7.23
C HIS A 64 -1.79 -6.70 -7.71
N HIS A 65 -1.00 -7.26 -6.79
CA HIS A 65 0.12 -8.14 -7.14
C HIS A 65 -0.37 -9.54 -7.59
N ALA A 66 0.56 -10.45 -7.90
CA ALA A 66 0.32 -11.81 -8.38
C ALA A 66 -0.29 -11.90 -9.78
N ASN A 67 0.17 -11.05 -10.68
CA ASN A 67 -0.20 -11.10 -12.09
C ASN A 67 1.01 -10.80 -12.99
N ALA A 68 0.80 -10.83 -14.29
CA ALA A 68 1.87 -10.72 -15.28
C ALA A 68 2.64 -9.39 -15.23
N ILE A 69 1.96 -8.28 -14.90
CA ILE A 69 2.56 -6.93 -14.87
C ILE A 69 3.01 -6.49 -13.47
N ASN A 70 2.46 -7.09 -12.42
CA ASN A 70 2.83 -6.85 -11.03
C ASN A 70 2.96 -8.19 -10.28
N PRO A 71 4.05 -8.94 -10.52
CA PRO A 71 4.14 -10.33 -10.06
C PRO A 71 4.30 -10.48 -8.54
N PHE A 72 4.96 -9.53 -7.87
CA PHE A 72 5.33 -9.67 -6.47
C PHE A 72 4.84 -8.50 -5.61
N ILE A 73 4.62 -8.79 -4.33
CA ILE A 73 4.12 -7.81 -3.38
C ILE A 73 5.10 -6.65 -3.20
N ASN A 74 4.61 -5.44 -3.31
CA ASN A 74 5.32 -4.19 -3.11
C ASN A 74 6.59 -4.02 -3.96
N TYR A 75 6.65 -4.69 -5.12
CA TYR A 75 7.76 -4.51 -6.04
C TYR A 75 7.28 -4.50 -7.50
N PRO A 76 6.61 -3.43 -7.94
CA PRO A 76 6.04 -3.31 -9.29
C PRO A 76 7.07 -2.97 -10.38
N PHE A 77 8.36 -2.99 -10.07
CA PHE A 77 9.43 -2.51 -10.96
C PHE A 77 10.04 -3.60 -11.85
N LEU A 78 9.53 -4.83 -11.80
CA LEU A 78 10.11 -5.96 -12.55
C LEU A 78 9.62 -6.06 -13.99
N ARG A 79 8.50 -5.42 -14.30
CA ARG A 79 7.84 -5.48 -15.60
C ARG A 79 7.42 -4.08 -16.07
N PRO A 80 8.37 -3.12 -16.14
CA PRO A 80 8.02 -1.73 -16.41
C PRO A 80 7.38 -1.55 -17.80
N ALA A 81 7.90 -2.18 -18.82
CA ALA A 81 7.38 -2.04 -20.18
C ALA A 81 5.93 -2.54 -20.30
N GLU A 82 5.65 -3.72 -19.73
CA GLU A 82 4.32 -4.32 -19.74
C GLU A 82 3.34 -3.52 -18.85
N MET A 83 3.82 -3.01 -17.70
CA MET A 83 3.03 -2.14 -16.83
C MET A 83 2.64 -0.86 -17.54
N LYS A 84 3.63 -0.18 -18.15
CA LYS A 84 3.38 1.05 -18.90
C LYS A 84 2.42 0.82 -20.07
N GLN A 85 2.61 -0.24 -20.83
CA GLN A 85 1.70 -0.58 -21.92
C GLN A 85 0.26 -0.72 -21.42
N TYR A 86 0.06 -1.46 -20.33
CA TYR A 86 -1.27 -1.65 -19.75
C TYR A 86 -1.89 -0.33 -19.27
N ILE A 87 -1.09 0.54 -18.66
CA ILE A 87 -1.52 1.87 -18.22
C ILE A 87 -1.95 2.71 -19.42
N ASP A 88 -1.11 2.78 -20.46
CA ASP A 88 -1.39 3.55 -21.67
C ASP A 88 -2.69 3.06 -22.35
N GLU A 89 -2.88 1.74 -22.44
CA GLU A 89 -4.13 1.15 -22.97
C GLU A 89 -5.36 1.46 -22.11
N CYS A 90 -5.21 1.49 -20.78
CA CYS A 90 -6.26 1.92 -19.87
C CYS A 90 -6.63 3.39 -20.09
N HIS A 91 -5.63 4.25 -20.20
CA HIS A 91 -5.84 5.68 -20.45
C HIS A 91 -6.57 5.95 -21.78
N LEU A 92 -6.29 5.17 -22.83
CA LEU A 92 -7.03 5.25 -24.10
C LEU A 92 -8.53 4.92 -23.96
N LYS A 93 -8.93 4.30 -22.85
CA LYS A 93 -10.33 3.96 -22.52
C LYS A 93 -10.88 4.79 -21.35
N ASP A 94 -10.26 5.91 -21.04
CA ASP A 94 -10.62 6.78 -19.90
C ASP A 94 -10.61 6.07 -18.53
N LEU A 95 -9.85 4.96 -18.42
CA LEU A 95 -9.62 4.27 -17.16
C LEU A 95 -8.39 4.83 -16.46
N LYS A 96 -8.50 5.16 -15.20
CA LYS A 96 -7.36 5.43 -14.33
C LYS A 96 -6.76 4.13 -13.79
N VAL A 97 -5.44 4.15 -13.59
CA VAL A 97 -4.72 3.00 -13.07
C VAL A 97 -4.09 3.34 -11.73
N LYS A 98 -4.43 2.52 -10.76
CA LYS A 98 -3.88 2.57 -9.41
C LYS A 98 -3.24 1.23 -9.10
N ILE A 99 -2.12 1.25 -8.36
CA ILE A 99 -1.46 0.03 -7.94
C ILE A 99 -1.74 -0.25 -6.46
N TYR A 100 -1.89 -1.52 -6.13
CA TYR A 100 -1.91 -1.94 -4.73
C TYR A 100 -0.47 -1.98 -4.21
N TYR A 101 -0.15 -1.03 -3.35
CA TYR A 101 1.19 -0.83 -2.82
C TYR A 101 1.10 -0.58 -1.32
N THR A 102 1.55 -1.52 -0.51
CA THR A 102 1.46 -1.46 0.95
C THR A 102 2.76 -0.97 1.57
N VAL A 103 2.70 -0.52 2.82
CA VAL A 103 3.88 0.03 3.52
C VAL A 103 4.58 -0.97 4.43
N ARG A 104 4.06 -2.18 4.57
CA ARG A 104 4.46 -3.09 5.65
C ARG A 104 5.26 -4.31 5.21
N GLU A 105 5.25 -4.64 3.94
CA GLU A 105 5.95 -5.80 3.42
C GLU A 105 6.68 -5.50 2.12
N LEU A 106 7.74 -6.26 1.86
CA LEU A 106 8.50 -6.24 0.61
C LEU A 106 8.84 -7.66 0.21
N THR A 107 8.65 -8.00 -1.06
CA THR A 107 9.05 -9.32 -1.57
C THR A 107 10.55 -9.54 -1.44
N ASN A 108 10.95 -10.76 -1.11
CA ASN A 108 12.35 -11.19 -1.14
C ASN A 108 12.91 -11.30 -2.59
N LYS A 109 12.06 -11.11 -3.61
CA LYS A 109 12.49 -11.03 -5.03
C LYS A 109 12.97 -9.64 -5.42
N ALA A 110 12.76 -8.63 -4.57
CA ALA A 110 13.32 -7.30 -4.80
C ALA A 110 14.86 -7.36 -4.77
N PRO A 111 15.57 -6.87 -5.80
CA PRO A 111 17.05 -6.85 -5.80
C PRO A 111 17.64 -6.13 -4.59
N GLU A 112 16.98 -5.08 -4.12
CA GLU A 112 17.40 -4.27 -2.98
C GLU A 112 17.28 -4.99 -1.63
N ILE A 113 16.62 -6.15 -1.58
CA ILE A 113 16.41 -6.88 -0.31
C ILE A 113 17.74 -7.23 0.38
N PHE A 114 18.78 -7.51 -0.38
CA PHE A 114 20.10 -7.82 0.17
C PHE A 114 20.72 -6.61 0.86
N MET A 115 20.58 -5.43 0.26
CA MET A 115 21.01 -4.17 0.86
C MET A 115 20.21 -3.87 2.13
N LEU A 116 18.89 -4.03 2.09
CA LEU A 116 18.03 -3.80 3.25
C LEU A 116 18.33 -4.77 4.39
N ARG A 117 18.63 -6.02 4.09
CA ARG A 117 19.06 -7.02 5.08
C ARG A 117 20.40 -6.70 5.72
N SER A 118 21.32 -6.05 5.01
CA SER A 118 22.61 -5.63 5.57
C SER A 118 22.50 -4.56 6.65
N LEU A 119 21.34 -3.89 6.73
CA LEU A 119 21.01 -2.94 7.78
C LEU A 119 20.46 -3.60 9.06
N GLY A 120 20.45 -4.94 9.12
CA GLY A 120 19.92 -5.69 10.25
C GLY A 120 18.43 -5.43 10.45
N ASP A 121 18.03 -5.22 11.70
CA ASP A 121 16.63 -4.99 12.08
C ASP A 121 16.14 -3.55 11.89
N GLU A 122 16.96 -2.67 11.32
CA GLU A 122 16.55 -1.29 11.13
C GLU A 122 15.34 -1.18 10.21
N VAL A 123 15.40 -1.86 9.06
CA VAL A 123 14.35 -1.77 8.03
C VAL A 123 13.50 -3.03 7.97
N LEU A 124 14.11 -4.21 8.10
CA LEU A 124 13.40 -5.49 8.05
C LEU A 124 13.23 -6.04 9.45
N SER A 125 12.00 -6.41 9.80
CA SER A 125 11.72 -7.02 11.09
C SER A 125 12.16 -8.47 11.12
N HIS A 126 12.75 -8.90 12.23
CA HIS A 126 12.99 -10.31 12.51
C HIS A 126 11.67 -11.04 12.78
N GLY A 127 11.54 -12.20 12.16
CA GLY A 127 10.49 -13.12 12.47
C GLY A 127 10.91 -14.19 13.48
N LYS A 128 9.97 -15.01 13.93
CA LYS A 128 10.27 -16.22 14.69
C LYS A 128 11.19 -17.13 13.87
N GLY A 129 12.14 -17.78 14.50
CA GLY A 129 13.02 -18.73 13.83
C GLY A 129 14.15 -18.10 13.01
N ASN A 130 14.50 -16.85 13.29
CA ASN A 130 15.58 -16.10 12.62
C ASN A 130 15.32 -15.77 11.13
N GLY A 131 14.08 -15.76 10.71
CA GLY A 131 13.70 -15.35 9.36
C GLY A 131 13.32 -13.86 9.28
N PHE A 132 13.58 -13.24 8.14
CA PHE A 132 13.07 -11.90 7.83
C PHE A 132 11.70 -11.94 7.15
N SER A 133 11.19 -13.11 6.86
CA SER A 133 9.92 -13.30 6.15
C SER A 133 8.82 -13.68 7.13
N TRP A 134 7.88 -12.78 7.35
CA TRP A 134 6.71 -13.11 8.16
C TRP A 134 5.81 -14.17 7.52
N LEU A 135 5.86 -14.32 6.21
CA LEU A 135 5.13 -15.39 5.52
C LEU A 135 5.68 -16.76 5.84
N GLN A 136 6.98 -16.90 6.10
CA GLN A 136 7.55 -18.16 6.57
C GLN A 136 7.04 -18.53 7.96
N GLU A 137 6.77 -17.53 8.79
CA GLU A 137 6.23 -17.74 10.14
C GLU A 137 4.77 -18.11 10.14
N HIS A 138 4.06 -17.76 9.07
CA HIS A 138 2.64 -17.99 8.89
C HIS A 138 2.36 -19.21 8.00
N LEU A 139 3.35 -19.99 7.65
CA LEU A 139 3.19 -21.23 6.88
C LEU A 139 2.54 -22.36 7.68
N ASP A 140 2.32 -22.16 8.97
CA ASP A 140 1.58 -23.06 9.82
C ASP A 140 0.07 -22.96 9.59
N SER A 141 -0.69 -23.75 10.32
CA SER A 141 -2.14 -23.84 10.28
C SER A 141 -2.90 -22.51 10.49
N ASN A 142 -2.24 -21.47 10.97
CA ASN A 142 -2.82 -20.15 11.25
C ASN A 142 -2.72 -19.16 10.09
N TYR A 143 -2.29 -19.59 8.96
CA TYR A 143 -2.11 -18.75 7.81
C TYR A 143 -3.45 -18.30 7.20
N ILE A 144 -3.60 -17.00 6.92
CA ILE A 144 -4.80 -16.46 6.28
C ILE A 144 -4.66 -16.56 4.76
N ALA A 145 -5.21 -17.62 4.20
CA ALA A 145 -5.11 -17.95 2.77
C ALA A 145 -5.59 -16.82 1.81
N ALA A 146 -6.47 -15.93 2.25
CA ALA A 146 -6.99 -14.82 1.45
C ALA A 146 -5.90 -13.79 1.06
N TRP A 147 -4.77 -13.77 1.72
CA TRP A 147 -3.65 -12.86 1.46
C TRP A 147 -2.57 -13.48 0.60
N PHE A 148 -2.76 -14.69 0.17
CA PHE A 148 -1.66 -15.55 -0.13
C PHE A 148 -1.81 -16.28 -1.44
N VAL A 149 -0.89 -15.96 -2.27
CA VAL A 149 -0.61 -16.75 -3.46
C VAL A 149 0.61 -17.57 -3.12
N PRO A 150 0.58 -18.91 -3.23
CA PRO A 150 1.70 -19.78 -2.86
C PRO A 150 3.04 -19.35 -3.45
N GLU A 151 3.03 -18.75 -4.63
CA GLU A 151 4.20 -18.24 -5.32
C GLU A 151 4.81 -16.99 -4.64
N LEU A 152 4.07 -16.34 -3.75
CA LEU A 152 4.46 -15.11 -3.07
C LEU A 152 4.89 -15.32 -1.61
N LYS A 153 5.17 -16.55 -1.20
CA LYS A 153 5.57 -16.93 0.17
C LYS A 153 6.76 -16.19 0.75
N ASP A 154 7.37 -15.32 0.03
CA ASP A 154 8.68 -14.79 0.33
C ASP A 154 8.69 -13.28 0.54
N ALA A 155 7.75 -12.76 1.30
CA ALA A 155 7.78 -11.36 1.68
C ALA A 155 8.40 -11.16 3.07
N ALA A 156 9.21 -10.13 3.20
CA ALA A 156 9.73 -9.66 4.47
C ALA A 156 8.83 -8.59 5.07
N VAL A 157 8.67 -8.59 6.39
CA VAL A 157 8.00 -7.50 7.12
C VAL A 157 8.96 -6.34 7.26
N VAL A 158 8.44 -5.15 6.94
CA VAL A 158 9.21 -3.91 6.97
C VAL A 158 8.82 -3.09 8.18
N ASN A 159 9.82 -2.46 8.79
CA ASN A 159 9.61 -1.43 9.80
C ASN A 159 9.17 -0.12 9.12
N SER A 160 7.85 0.06 9.01
CA SER A 160 7.25 1.20 8.33
C SER A 160 7.46 2.55 9.05
N GLY A 161 8.04 2.55 10.25
CA GLY A 161 8.34 3.76 11.02
C GLY A 161 9.67 4.44 10.70
N VAL A 162 10.52 3.82 9.89
CA VAL A 162 11.87 4.35 9.63
C VAL A 162 11.97 5.17 8.35
N SER A 163 12.74 6.26 8.39
CA SER A 163 12.87 7.20 7.28
C SER A 163 13.46 6.56 6.02
N ARG A 164 14.39 5.62 6.16
CA ARG A 164 15.00 4.93 5.01
C ARG A 164 13.96 4.13 4.22
N TRP A 165 13.05 3.47 4.91
CA TRP A 165 11.94 2.79 4.25
C TRP A 165 10.98 3.80 3.60
N HIS A 166 10.65 4.90 4.29
CA HIS A 166 9.80 5.93 3.71
C HIS A 166 10.38 6.48 2.41
N ASN A 167 11.67 6.79 2.40
CA ASN A 167 12.33 7.29 1.20
C ASN A 167 12.27 6.29 0.05
N PHE A 168 12.62 5.03 0.31
CA PHE A 168 12.53 3.97 -0.70
C PHE A 168 11.10 3.84 -1.26
N TYR A 169 10.11 3.82 -0.37
CA TYR A 169 8.71 3.68 -0.73
C TYR A 169 8.19 4.87 -1.55
N VAL A 170 8.45 6.08 -1.09
CA VAL A 170 8.00 7.32 -1.75
C VAL A 170 8.69 7.52 -3.09
N GLU A 171 10.00 7.26 -3.16
CA GLU A 171 10.73 7.34 -4.43
C GLU A 171 10.23 6.31 -5.44
N GLY A 172 9.90 5.10 -4.99
CA GLY A 172 9.27 4.10 -5.86
C GLY A 172 7.94 4.56 -6.44
N LEU A 173 7.07 5.16 -5.62
CA LEU A 173 5.80 5.74 -6.09
C LEU A 173 6.03 6.91 -7.06
N ASN A 174 6.98 7.77 -6.76
CA ASN A 174 7.35 8.89 -7.62
C ASN A 174 7.85 8.40 -8.98
N TRP A 175 8.70 7.37 -8.97
CA TRP A 175 9.20 6.76 -10.19
C TRP A 175 8.06 6.18 -11.06
N LEU A 176 7.12 5.45 -10.44
CA LEU A 176 5.95 4.90 -11.14
C LEU A 176 5.08 6.00 -11.75
N ALA A 177 4.87 7.10 -11.03
CA ALA A 177 4.09 8.22 -11.55
C ALA A 177 4.76 8.90 -12.75
N ILE A 178 6.08 9.08 -12.70
CA ILE A 178 6.84 9.79 -13.75
C ILE A 178 7.06 8.90 -14.97
N HIS A 179 7.44 7.64 -14.78
CA HIS A 179 7.88 6.76 -15.86
C HIS A 179 6.78 5.86 -16.41
N GLU A 180 5.90 5.39 -15.54
CA GLU A 180 4.81 4.50 -15.94
C GLU A 180 3.49 5.26 -16.16
N GLY A 181 3.32 6.41 -15.52
CA GLY A 181 2.13 7.24 -15.63
C GLY A 181 0.96 6.75 -14.79
N ILE A 182 1.19 6.05 -13.67
CA ILE A 182 0.11 5.63 -12.79
C ILE A 182 -0.62 6.81 -12.17
N ASP A 183 -1.91 6.66 -11.88
CA ASP A 183 -2.76 7.70 -11.28
C ASP A 183 -2.81 7.61 -9.75
N GLY A 184 -2.33 6.50 -9.15
CA GLY A 184 -2.32 6.34 -7.71
C GLY A 184 -1.82 5.01 -7.19
#